data_f497ea4c52867c73ed48e15055df741d
#
_entry.id   f497ea4c52867c73ed48e15055df741d
#
_cell.length_a   1.000
_cell.length_b   1.000
_cell.length_c   1.000
_cell.angle_alpha   90.00
_cell.angle_beta   90.00
_cell.angle_gamma   90.00
#
_symmetry.space_group_name_H-M   'P 1'
#
loop_
_entity.id
_entity.type
_entity.pdbx_description
1 polymer ?
#
loop_
_entity_poly.entity_id
_entity_poly.type
_entity_poly.pdbx_seq_one_letter_code
_entity_poly.pdbx_strand_id
1 'polypeptide(L)'
;YIVTEDDVRPTLTNHGVRLDAFVKTKNEIYDIEMQTTNKHDIEKRSRYYQVFMDTDCLEKGGKFKNLKTTYVVFICTFDYFSLDEPMYVVESYIRKNNLHFDDGTSKILLNTKCSPDKVPEKLRAFYAYINDPTKVGSKLIEGIDERVKEYNTKETEKLPRAKALQLLYLTYRQFA
;
A
#
# COMPACT_ATOMS: atom_id res chain seq x y z
N TYR A 1 3.55 3.42 15.09
CA TYR A 1 4.05 4.66 14.50
C TYR A 1 4.09 4.54 13.00
N ILE A 2 4.18 5.65 12.33
CA ILE A 2 4.16 5.74 10.88
C ILE A 2 5.53 6.29 10.49
N VAL A 3 6.20 5.59 9.59
CA VAL A 3 7.46 6.01 9.03
C VAL A 3 7.26 6.21 7.53
N THR A 4 7.67 7.36 7.04
CA THR A 4 7.63 7.71 5.61
C THR A 4 9.06 7.71 5.09
N GLU A 5 9.25 7.16 3.89
CA GLU A 5 10.53 7.16 3.18
C GLU A 5 11.71 6.59 3.99
N ASP A 6 11.47 5.53 4.74
CA ASP A 6 12.58 4.83 5.37
C ASP A 6 13.30 3.96 4.35
N ASP A 7 14.57 4.28 4.15
CA ASP A 7 15.54 3.32 3.63
C ASP A 7 15.70 2.20 4.67
N VAL A 8 14.87 1.18 4.59
CA VAL A 8 15.13 -0.06 5.32
C VAL A 8 16.36 -0.68 4.68
N ARG A 9 17.52 -0.45 5.27
CA ARG A 9 18.79 -1.05 4.83
C ARG A 9 19.01 -2.34 5.61
N PRO A 10 18.80 -3.50 4.99
CA PRO A 10 19.33 -4.73 5.58
C PRO A 10 20.86 -4.63 5.59
N THR A 11 21.49 -5.13 6.61
CA THR A 11 22.96 -5.24 6.79
C THR A 11 23.66 -6.14 5.76
N LEU A 12 22.95 -6.69 4.81
CA LEU A 12 23.47 -7.49 3.70
C LEU A 12 23.47 -6.59 2.45
N THR A 13 24.57 -6.52 1.78
CA THR A 13 25.02 -5.80 0.57
C THR A 13 24.06 -5.79 -0.65
N ASN A 14 22.74 -5.76 -0.44
CA ASN A 14 21.74 -5.85 -1.50
C ASN A 14 20.96 -4.52 -1.63
N HIS A 15 20.34 -4.33 -2.78
CA HIS A 15 19.53 -3.17 -3.12
C HIS A 15 18.72 -2.68 -1.90
N GLY A 16 19.02 -1.46 -1.42
CA GLY A 16 18.19 -0.78 -0.45
C GLY A 16 16.75 -0.68 -0.98
N VAL A 17 15.77 -0.91 -0.13
CA VAL A 17 14.36 -0.70 -0.49
C VAL A 17 13.96 0.64 0.08
N ARG A 18 13.48 1.51 -0.78
CA ARG A 18 12.75 2.71 -0.41
C ARG A 18 11.27 2.39 -0.53
N LEU A 19 10.56 2.40 0.59
CA LEU A 19 9.13 2.22 0.64
C LEU A 19 8.46 3.58 0.57
N ASP A 20 7.44 3.72 -0.28
CA ASP A 20 6.74 5.00 -0.47
C ASP A 20 5.99 5.40 0.81
N ALA A 21 5.28 4.49 1.44
CA ALA A 21 4.64 4.72 2.73
C ALA A 21 4.60 3.43 3.57
N PHE A 22 5.21 3.48 4.74
CA PHE A 22 5.29 2.34 5.65
C PHE A 22 4.51 2.61 6.94
N VAL A 23 3.57 1.73 7.27
CA VAL A 23 2.72 1.86 8.44
C VAL A 23 2.84 0.64 9.33
N LYS A 24 3.24 0.82 10.57
CA LYS A 24 3.39 -0.25 11.56
C LYS A 24 2.43 -0.06 12.72
N THR A 25 1.61 -1.05 12.97
CA THR A 25 0.69 -1.10 14.10
C THR A 25 1.16 -2.16 15.12
N LYS A 26 0.36 -2.41 16.14
CA LYS A 26 0.66 -3.46 17.11
C LYS A 26 0.74 -4.85 16.47
N ASN A 27 -0.18 -5.16 15.56
CA ASN A 27 -0.35 -6.51 15.01
C ASN A 27 -0.14 -6.59 13.49
N GLU A 28 -0.06 -5.46 12.79
CA GLU A 28 -0.08 -5.39 11.34
C GLU A 28 0.98 -4.43 10.81
N ILE A 29 1.41 -4.66 9.58
CA ILE A 29 2.30 -3.79 8.84
C ILE A 29 1.77 -3.62 7.44
N TYR A 30 1.87 -2.40 6.93
CA TYR A 30 1.45 -2.03 5.60
C TYR A 30 2.61 -1.32 4.89
N ASP A 31 2.89 -1.77 3.70
CA ASP A 31 3.69 -1.08 2.72
C ASP A 31 2.77 -0.61 1.60
N ILE A 32 2.73 0.69 1.33
CA ILE A 32 1.80 1.30 0.37
C ILE A 32 2.62 2.00 -0.71
N GLU A 33 2.46 1.52 -1.93
CA GLU A 33 3.23 1.91 -3.10
C GLU A 33 2.35 2.54 -4.20
N MET A 34 2.76 3.69 -4.75
CA MET A 34 2.12 4.29 -5.91
C MET A 34 2.76 3.81 -7.21
N GLN A 35 1.96 3.27 -8.13
CA GLN A 35 2.41 2.79 -9.42
C GLN A 35 1.73 3.55 -10.56
N THR A 36 2.47 4.41 -11.24
CA THR A 36 1.97 5.18 -12.40
C THR A 36 2.31 4.56 -13.74
N THR A 37 3.22 3.58 -13.74
CA THR A 37 3.67 2.87 -14.94
C THR A 37 3.72 1.38 -14.67
N ASN A 38 3.17 0.58 -15.57
CA ASN A 38 3.24 -0.86 -15.48
C ASN A 38 4.63 -1.37 -15.91
N LYS A 39 5.43 -1.82 -14.95
CA LYS A 39 6.75 -2.43 -15.17
C LYS A 39 6.71 -3.94 -15.25
N HIS A 40 5.52 -4.56 -15.11
CA HIS A 40 5.32 -6.01 -15.11
C HIS A 40 6.19 -6.77 -14.09
N ASP A 41 6.37 -6.20 -12.91
CA ASP A 41 7.26 -6.75 -11.86
C ASP A 41 6.64 -6.77 -10.45
N ILE A 42 5.37 -6.40 -10.32
CA ILE A 42 4.65 -6.28 -9.04
C ILE A 42 4.72 -7.60 -8.24
N GLU A 43 4.60 -8.75 -8.88
CA GLU A 43 4.63 -10.06 -8.22
C GLU A 43 5.97 -10.32 -7.51
N LYS A 44 7.07 -9.95 -8.16
CA LYS A 44 8.41 -10.13 -7.59
C LYS A 44 8.73 -9.05 -6.56
N ARG A 45 8.33 -7.81 -6.84
CA ARG A 45 8.51 -6.69 -5.92
C ARG A 45 7.73 -6.90 -4.64
N SER A 46 6.45 -7.29 -4.73
CA SER A 46 5.63 -7.55 -3.55
C SER A 46 6.23 -8.61 -2.64
N ARG A 47 6.77 -9.69 -3.23
CA ARG A 47 7.49 -10.72 -2.48
C ARG A 47 8.73 -10.17 -1.80
N TYR A 48 9.47 -9.29 -2.47
CA TYR A 48 10.68 -8.68 -1.94
C TYR A 48 10.36 -7.75 -0.77
N TYR A 49 9.34 -6.90 -0.91
CA TYR A 49 8.87 -6.00 0.15
C TYR A 49 8.35 -6.77 1.36
N GLN A 50 7.66 -7.89 1.13
CA GLN A 50 7.23 -8.79 2.19
C GLN A 50 8.37 -9.26 3.07
N VAL A 51 9.48 -9.72 2.47
CA VAL A 51 10.67 -10.15 3.21
C VAL A 51 11.26 -9.02 4.04
N PHE A 52 11.26 -7.79 3.52
CA PHE A 52 11.72 -6.62 4.28
C PHE A 52 10.87 -6.36 5.51
N MET A 53 9.56 -6.35 5.39
CA MET A 53 8.64 -6.16 6.50
C MET A 53 8.84 -7.22 7.58
N ASP A 54 9.00 -8.48 7.17
CA ASP A 54 9.19 -9.60 8.08
C ASP A 54 10.53 -9.51 8.82
N THR A 55 11.60 -9.15 8.12
CA THR A 55 12.94 -9.01 8.71
C THR A 55 13.05 -7.81 9.65
N ASP A 56 12.32 -6.72 9.38
CA ASP A 56 12.25 -5.55 10.27
C ASP A 56 11.47 -5.84 11.55
N CYS A 57 10.59 -6.83 11.52
CA CYS A 57 9.72 -7.16 12.65
C CYS A 57 10.23 -8.23 13.57
N LEU A 58 11.01 -9.16 13.07
CA LEU A 58 11.48 -10.30 13.82
C LEU A 58 12.87 -10.03 14.40
N GLU A 59 12.93 -9.77 15.69
CA GLU A 59 14.19 -9.63 16.40
C GLU A 59 15.00 -10.93 16.39
N LYS A 60 16.33 -10.82 16.52
CA LYS A 60 17.22 -11.98 16.60
C LYS A 60 16.79 -12.91 17.74
N GLY A 61 16.49 -14.17 17.41
CA GLY A 61 15.98 -15.16 18.36
C GLY A 61 14.46 -15.12 18.56
N GLY A 62 13.76 -14.24 17.87
CA GLY A 62 12.29 -14.18 17.86
C GLY A 62 11.68 -15.46 17.26
N LYS A 63 10.46 -15.77 17.70
CA LYS A 63 9.71 -16.94 17.18
C LYS A 63 8.91 -16.50 15.94
N PHE A 64 8.94 -17.28 14.86
CA PHE A 64 8.18 -17.01 13.62
C PHE A 64 6.67 -16.80 13.84
N LYS A 65 6.08 -17.47 14.85
CA LYS A 65 4.67 -17.25 15.22
C LYS A 65 4.34 -15.82 15.70
N ASN A 66 5.37 -15.00 15.96
CA ASN A 66 5.22 -13.61 16.38
C ASN A 66 5.34 -12.63 15.19
N LEU A 67 5.54 -13.14 13.97
CA LEU A 67 5.42 -12.31 12.77
C LEU A 67 4.04 -11.66 12.73
N LYS A 68 4.02 -10.41 12.30
CA LYS A 68 2.77 -9.65 12.17
C LYS A 68 2.10 -9.97 10.86
N THR A 69 0.81 -9.71 10.77
CA THR A 69 0.12 -9.69 9.48
C THR A 69 0.66 -8.52 8.65
N THR A 70 0.98 -8.79 7.39
CA THR A 70 1.62 -7.83 6.50
C THR A 70 0.86 -7.67 5.19
N TYR A 71 0.75 -6.41 4.76
CA TYR A 71 0.03 -6.02 3.54
C TYR A 71 0.96 -5.21 2.64
N VAL A 72 1.15 -5.67 1.41
CA VAL A 72 1.78 -4.86 0.36
C VAL A 72 0.67 -4.32 -0.54
N VAL A 73 0.47 -3.01 -0.53
CA VAL A 73 -0.62 -2.35 -1.23
C VAL A 73 -0.06 -1.54 -2.39
N PHE A 74 -0.44 -1.89 -3.61
CA PHE A 74 -0.12 -1.12 -4.80
C PHE A 74 -1.34 -0.32 -5.26
N ILE A 75 -1.18 1.00 -5.41
CA ILE A 75 -2.20 1.86 -6.00
C ILE A 75 -1.79 2.13 -7.43
N CYS A 76 -2.50 1.49 -8.37
CA CYS A 76 -2.16 1.49 -9.77
C CYS A 76 -3.05 2.47 -10.53
N THR A 77 -2.43 3.36 -11.35
CA THR A 77 -3.15 4.19 -12.33
C THR A 77 -3.33 3.46 -13.66
N PHE A 78 -3.35 2.14 -13.63
CA PHE A 78 -3.58 1.22 -14.75
C PHE A 78 -4.16 -0.08 -14.21
N ASP A 79 -4.81 -0.86 -15.08
CA ASP A 79 -5.30 -2.20 -14.72
C ASP A 79 -4.20 -3.23 -14.96
N TYR A 80 -3.60 -3.74 -13.88
CA TYR A 80 -2.45 -4.65 -13.96
C TYR A 80 -2.81 -5.99 -14.60
N PHE A 81 -4.01 -6.53 -14.30
CA PHE A 81 -4.47 -7.83 -14.80
C PHE A 81 -5.43 -7.74 -15.99
N SER A 82 -5.85 -6.53 -16.37
CA SER A 82 -6.81 -6.29 -17.46
C SER A 82 -8.15 -7.03 -17.27
N LEU A 83 -8.62 -7.15 -16.01
CA LEU A 83 -9.89 -7.80 -15.66
C LEU A 83 -10.98 -6.80 -15.28
N ASP A 84 -10.65 -5.50 -15.30
CA ASP A 84 -11.56 -4.40 -14.96
C ASP A 84 -12.20 -4.52 -13.56
N GLU A 85 -11.45 -5.09 -12.61
CA GLU A 85 -11.87 -5.12 -11.22
C GLU A 85 -11.27 -3.93 -10.45
N PRO A 86 -12.00 -3.33 -9.50
CA PRO A 86 -11.50 -2.18 -8.73
C PRO A 86 -10.37 -2.54 -7.78
N MET A 87 -10.31 -3.78 -7.34
CA MET A 87 -9.32 -4.27 -6.39
C MET A 87 -9.03 -5.74 -6.64
N TYR A 88 -7.74 -6.08 -6.58
CA TYR A 88 -7.27 -7.46 -6.59
C TYR A 88 -6.62 -7.78 -5.26
N VAL A 89 -7.04 -8.88 -4.62
CA VAL A 89 -6.43 -9.40 -3.41
C VAL A 89 -5.73 -10.71 -3.73
N VAL A 90 -4.45 -10.79 -3.42
CA VAL A 90 -3.61 -11.97 -3.68
C VAL A 90 -3.17 -12.55 -2.34
N GLU A 91 -3.54 -13.80 -2.11
CA GLU A 91 -3.27 -14.56 -0.90
C GLU A 91 -2.79 -15.97 -1.24
N SER A 92 -2.30 -16.68 -0.26
CA SER A 92 -1.78 -18.04 -0.42
C SER A 92 -2.87 -19.09 -0.24
N TYR A 93 -2.93 -20.07 -1.15
CA TYR A 93 -3.90 -21.18 -1.11
C TYR A 93 -3.24 -22.52 -1.39
N ILE A 94 -3.75 -23.57 -0.73
CA ILE A 94 -3.41 -24.94 -1.03
C ILE A 94 -4.14 -25.35 -2.31
N ARG A 95 -3.39 -25.54 -3.41
CA ARG A 95 -3.93 -25.72 -4.76
C ARG A 95 -4.99 -26.83 -4.88
N LYS A 96 -4.79 -27.97 -4.16
CA LYS A 96 -5.64 -29.17 -4.36
C LYS A 96 -7.07 -28.97 -3.89
N ASN A 97 -7.27 -28.25 -2.77
CA ASN A 97 -8.56 -28.13 -2.12
C ASN A 97 -9.02 -26.69 -1.92
N ASN A 98 -8.28 -25.75 -2.51
CA ASN A 98 -8.52 -24.31 -2.40
C ASN A 98 -8.65 -23.84 -0.95
N LEU A 99 -7.93 -24.48 -0.02
CA LEU A 99 -7.89 -24.07 1.37
C LEU A 99 -6.93 -22.90 1.53
N HIS A 100 -7.38 -21.84 2.19
CA HIS A 100 -6.55 -20.68 2.50
C HIS A 100 -5.35 -21.11 3.37
N PHE A 101 -4.15 -20.76 2.95
CA PHE A 101 -2.94 -20.94 3.73
C PHE A 101 -2.64 -19.62 4.44
N ASP A 102 -3.13 -19.51 5.66
CA ASP A 102 -3.07 -18.30 6.48
C ASP A 102 -1.63 -18.06 7.00
N ASP A 103 -0.79 -17.55 6.09
CA ASP A 103 0.59 -17.15 6.41
C ASP A 103 0.68 -15.71 6.95
N GLY A 104 -0.47 -15.04 7.08
CA GLY A 104 -0.54 -13.65 7.52
C GLY A 104 -0.04 -12.63 6.48
N THR A 105 0.04 -13.01 5.20
CA THR A 105 0.49 -12.11 4.12
C THR A 105 -0.59 -11.87 3.07
N SER A 106 -0.77 -10.60 2.65
CA SER A 106 -1.67 -10.27 1.54
C SER A 106 -1.03 -9.21 0.64
N LYS A 107 -1.31 -9.29 -0.67
CA LYS A 107 -0.98 -8.25 -1.64
C LYS A 107 -2.27 -7.68 -2.18
N ILE A 108 -2.40 -6.37 -2.17
CA ILE A 108 -3.60 -5.67 -2.60
C ILE A 108 -3.22 -4.73 -3.74
N LEU A 109 -3.85 -4.90 -4.90
CA LEU A 109 -3.69 -3.98 -6.01
C LEU A 109 -5.00 -3.21 -6.19
N LEU A 110 -4.94 -1.90 -6.01
CA LEU A 110 -6.06 -0.98 -6.26
C LEU A 110 -5.96 -0.47 -7.70
N ASN A 111 -6.95 -0.81 -8.53
CA ASN A 111 -7.03 -0.38 -9.92
C ASN A 111 -7.87 0.91 -10.01
N THR A 112 -7.23 2.07 -10.03
CA THR A 112 -7.96 3.34 -10.10
C THR A 112 -8.51 3.66 -11.49
N LYS A 113 -8.27 2.79 -12.48
CA LYS A 113 -8.73 2.92 -13.87
C LYS A 113 -9.84 1.95 -14.25
N CYS A 114 -10.35 1.16 -13.31
CA CYS A 114 -11.50 0.30 -13.56
C CYS A 114 -12.75 1.13 -13.93
N SER A 115 -13.75 0.44 -14.50
CA SER A 115 -15.04 1.03 -14.84
C SER A 115 -15.69 1.69 -13.60
N PRO A 116 -16.18 2.94 -13.69
CA PRO A 116 -16.67 3.70 -12.54
C PRO A 116 -17.84 3.05 -11.79
N ASP A 117 -18.66 2.30 -12.50
CA ASP A 117 -19.81 1.58 -11.94
C ASP A 117 -19.40 0.41 -11.03
N LYS A 118 -18.20 -0.14 -11.23
CA LYS A 118 -17.64 -1.22 -10.41
C LYS A 118 -16.96 -0.69 -9.12
N VAL A 119 -16.64 0.59 -9.06
CA VAL A 119 -15.94 1.16 -7.91
C VAL A 119 -16.86 1.17 -6.69
N PRO A 120 -16.49 0.48 -5.59
CA PRO A 120 -17.22 0.56 -4.34
C PRO A 120 -17.39 2.02 -3.88
N GLU A 121 -18.56 2.35 -3.35
CA GLU A 121 -18.88 3.74 -2.96
C GLU A 121 -17.80 4.37 -2.05
N LYS A 122 -17.30 3.62 -1.09
CA LYS A 122 -16.24 4.04 -0.17
C LYS A 122 -14.93 4.43 -0.89
N LEU A 123 -14.64 3.89 -2.06
CA LEU A 123 -13.41 4.14 -2.82
C LEU A 123 -13.57 5.18 -3.93
N ARG A 124 -14.80 5.58 -4.28
CA ARG A 124 -15.07 6.47 -5.43
C ARG A 124 -14.34 7.81 -5.31
N ALA A 125 -14.47 8.48 -4.17
CA ALA A 125 -13.82 9.77 -3.96
C ALA A 125 -12.29 9.64 -4.01
N PHE A 126 -11.76 8.55 -3.46
CA PHE A 126 -10.33 8.28 -3.49
C PHE A 126 -9.81 8.01 -4.91
N TYR A 127 -10.46 7.17 -5.68
CA TYR A 127 -10.06 6.89 -7.06
C TYR A 127 -10.18 8.14 -7.94
N ALA A 128 -11.23 8.95 -7.73
CA ALA A 128 -11.36 10.23 -8.43
C ALA A 128 -10.20 11.16 -8.12
N TYR A 129 -9.81 11.30 -6.85
CA TYR A 129 -8.69 12.14 -6.40
C TYR A 129 -7.33 11.64 -6.92
N ILE A 130 -7.08 10.32 -6.91
CA ILE A 130 -5.83 9.75 -7.44
C ILE A 130 -5.69 10.05 -8.94
N ASN A 131 -6.78 9.95 -9.68
CA ASN A 131 -6.78 10.22 -11.13
C ASN A 131 -6.76 11.71 -11.47
N ASP A 132 -7.33 12.54 -10.60
CA ASP A 132 -7.44 13.99 -10.77
C ASP A 132 -7.42 14.67 -9.40
N PRO A 133 -6.26 15.20 -8.95
CA PRO A 133 -6.12 15.85 -7.64
C PRO A 133 -6.97 17.10 -7.42
N THR A 134 -7.64 17.61 -8.44
CA THR A 134 -8.59 18.72 -8.29
C THR A 134 -9.96 18.25 -7.76
N LYS A 135 -10.22 16.95 -7.79
CA LYS A 135 -11.49 16.35 -7.33
C LYS A 135 -11.47 16.06 -5.83
N VAL A 136 -11.61 17.11 -5.04
CA VAL A 136 -11.72 17.03 -3.58
C VAL A 136 -13.20 16.88 -3.23
N GLY A 137 -13.71 15.66 -3.19
CA GLY A 137 -15.17 15.40 -3.13
C GLY A 137 -15.69 14.82 -1.81
N SER A 138 -14.86 14.73 -0.75
CA SER A 138 -15.30 14.23 0.55
C SER A 138 -14.40 14.75 1.67
N LYS A 139 -14.92 14.81 2.92
CA LYS A 139 -14.13 15.20 4.10
C LYS A 139 -12.84 14.42 4.26
N LEU A 140 -12.86 13.14 3.88
CA LEU A 140 -11.69 12.28 3.89
C LEU A 140 -10.62 12.79 2.92
N ILE A 141 -11.02 13.09 1.70
CA ILE A 141 -10.12 13.60 0.65
C ILE A 141 -9.66 15.03 0.97
N GLU A 142 -10.53 15.87 1.54
CA GLU A 142 -10.16 17.20 2.04
C GLU A 142 -9.00 17.11 3.04
N GLY A 143 -9.12 16.23 4.04
CA GLY A 143 -8.05 16.04 5.01
C GLY A 143 -6.74 15.51 4.42
N ILE A 144 -6.81 14.70 3.36
CA ILE A 144 -5.63 14.23 2.60
C ILE A 144 -5.03 15.38 1.81
N ASP A 145 -5.84 16.13 1.07
CA ASP A 145 -5.42 17.23 0.21
C ASP A 145 -4.79 18.37 1.02
N GLU A 146 -5.39 18.74 2.15
CA GLU A 146 -4.82 19.72 3.08
C GLU A 146 -3.43 19.34 3.55
N ARG A 147 -3.23 18.09 3.96
CA ARG A 147 -1.92 17.62 4.42
C ARG A 147 -0.90 17.49 3.30
N VAL A 148 -1.33 17.10 2.09
CA VAL A 148 -0.46 17.14 0.91
C VAL A 148 0.00 18.58 0.63
N LYS A 149 -0.90 19.57 0.75
CA LYS A 149 -0.58 20.99 0.58
C LYS A 149 0.36 21.50 1.68
N GLU A 150 0.08 21.20 2.95
CA GLU A 150 0.96 21.57 4.07
C GLU A 150 2.38 21.04 3.90
N TYR A 151 2.49 19.83 3.40
CA TYR A 151 3.80 19.20 3.19
C TYR A 151 4.54 19.83 2.02
N ASN A 152 3.85 20.08 0.91
CA ASN A 152 4.43 20.72 -0.28
C ASN A 152 4.88 22.18 -0.01
N THR A 153 4.34 22.81 1.03
CA THR A 153 4.78 24.16 1.45
C THR A 153 6.02 24.14 2.36
N LYS A 154 6.32 23.02 3.01
CA LYS A 154 7.44 22.88 3.94
C LYS A 154 8.71 22.32 3.34
N GLU A 155 8.62 21.61 2.23
CA GLU A 155 9.76 21.04 1.50
C GLU A 155 9.79 21.53 0.06
N THR A 156 10.95 22.01 -0.38
CA THR A 156 11.21 22.48 -1.76
C THR A 156 11.29 21.32 -2.77
N GLU A 157 11.24 20.07 -2.33
CA GLU A 157 11.19 18.88 -3.18
C GLU A 157 9.76 18.33 -3.27
N LYS A 158 9.32 18.08 -4.50
CA LYS A 158 7.99 17.50 -4.79
C LYS A 158 7.84 16.18 -4.04
N LEU A 159 6.99 16.17 -3.04
CA LEU A 159 6.66 14.97 -2.30
C LEU A 159 6.03 13.91 -3.21
N PRO A 160 6.44 12.65 -3.11
CA PRO A 160 5.72 11.56 -3.72
C PRO A 160 4.27 11.52 -3.23
N ARG A 161 3.31 11.28 -4.13
CA ARG A 161 1.88 11.08 -3.83
C ARG A 161 1.64 10.02 -2.73
N ALA A 162 2.62 9.22 -2.43
CA ALA A 162 2.66 8.19 -1.41
C ALA A 162 2.34 8.68 0.01
N LYS A 163 2.77 9.89 0.39
CA LYS A 163 2.44 10.43 1.72
C LYS A 163 0.96 10.80 1.88
N ALA A 164 0.27 11.13 0.80
CA ALA A 164 -1.18 11.30 0.81
C ALA A 164 -1.89 9.96 1.14
N LEU A 165 -1.33 8.85 0.68
CA LEU A 165 -1.87 7.51 0.85
C LEU A 165 -1.74 6.98 2.29
N GLN A 166 -0.70 7.41 2.98
CA GLN A 166 -0.50 7.11 4.40
C GLN A 166 -1.63 7.67 5.26
N LEU A 167 -2.10 8.85 4.92
CA LEU A 167 -3.22 9.50 5.60
C LEU A 167 -4.54 8.81 5.31
N LEU A 168 -4.69 8.29 4.10
CA LEU A 168 -5.87 7.51 3.70
C LEU A 168 -6.04 6.25 4.56
N TYR A 169 -4.96 5.54 4.80
CA TYR A 169 -4.99 4.36 5.68
C TYR A 169 -5.40 4.72 7.10
N LEU A 170 -4.85 5.79 7.67
CA LEU A 170 -5.20 6.24 9.02
C LEU A 170 -6.66 6.62 9.14
N THR A 171 -7.21 7.23 8.08
CA THR A 171 -8.61 7.63 8.04
C THR A 171 -9.54 6.44 7.78
N TYR A 172 -9.15 5.51 6.91
CA TYR A 172 -9.91 4.28 6.67
C TYR A 172 -10.13 3.46 7.95
N ARG A 173 -9.12 3.37 8.81
CA ARG A 173 -9.18 2.64 10.08
C ARG A 173 -10.10 3.28 11.15
N GLN A 174 -10.40 4.58 11.04
CA GLN A 174 -11.37 5.24 11.93
C GLN A 174 -12.82 4.95 11.56
N PHE A 175 -13.07 4.39 10.37
CA PHE A 175 -14.40 4.12 9.83
C PHE A 175 -14.64 2.62 9.49
N ALA A 176 -13.66 1.74 9.74
CA ALA A 176 -13.79 0.28 9.68
C ALA A 176 -14.04 -0.30 11.06
#